data_d0b72412e5e41fd62cde71a06eac24bb
#
_entry.id   d0b72412e5e41fd62cde71a06eac24bb
#
_cell.length_a   1.000
_cell.length_b   1.000
_cell.length_c   1.000
_cell.angle_alpha   90.00
_cell.angle_beta   90.00
_cell.angle_gamma   90.00
#
_symmetry.space_group_name_H-M   'P 1'
#
loop_
_entity.id
_entity.type
_entity.pdbx_description
1 polymer ?
#
loop_
_entity_poly.entity_id
_entity_poly.type
_entity_poly.pdbx_seq_one_letter_code
_entity_poly.pdbx_strand_id
1 'polypeptide(L)'
;RICRDINTTLELELQRGSDYTILDGKRDTELAFSFFEYNTEQEDQYFVISNKTEEGLLIPERKQLDYFLLIKPGMTPIDPTEIIKHLQTVAGFQAVFTLDVRTLKSKGNLLF
;
A
#
# COMPACT_ATOMS: atom_id res chain seq x y z
N ARG A 1 9.85 6.71 6.43
CA ARG A 1 10.74 5.62 6.89
C ARG A 1 10.38 4.27 6.27
N ILE A 2 9.11 3.90 6.27
CA ILE A 2 8.69 2.61 5.68
C ILE A 2 9.08 2.51 4.21
N CYS A 3 8.92 3.59 3.44
CA CYS A 3 9.27 3.57 2.02
C CYS A 3 10.76 3.45 1.80
N ARG A 4 11.58 4.03 2.69
CA ARG A 4 13.03 3.87 2.61
C ARG A 4 13.41 2.40 2.81
N ASP A 5 12.79 1.73 3.78
CA ASP A 5 13.06 0.33 4.06
C ASP A 5 12.62 -0.55 2.88
N ILE A 6 11.44 -0.27 2.33
CA ILE A 6 10.95 -1.01 1.16
C ILE A 6 11.85 -0.76 -0.05
N ASN A 7 12.24 0.48 -0.30
CA ASN A 7 13.12 0.81 -1.42
C ASN A 7 14.44 0.08 -1.33
N THR A 8 15.04 0.03 -0.14
CA THR A 8 16.30 -0.67 0.06
C THR A 8 16.14 -2.17 -0.14
N THR A 9 15.09 -2.75 0.41
CA THR A 9 14.88 -4.20 0.42
C THR A 9 14.48 -4.74 -0.95
N LEU A 10 13.61 -4.03 -1.67
CA LEU A 10 13.10 -4.45 -2.97
C LEU A 10 13.77 -3.75 -4.14
N GLU A 11 14.76 -2.90 -3.87
CA GLU A 11 15.47 -2.12 -4.90
C GLU A 11 14.52 -1.27 -5.74
N LEU A 12 13.62 -0.56 -5.06
CA LEU A 12 12.67 0.34 -5.69
C LEU A 12 13.05 1.80 -5.41
N GLU A 13 12.35 2.71 -6.09
CA GLU A 13 12.54 4.15 -5.94
C GLU A 13 11.19 4.83 -5.68
N LEU A 14 10.42 4.30 -4.72
CA LEU A 14 9.14 4.89 -4.33
C LEU A 14 9.33 6.34 -3.92
N GLN A 15 8.51 7.22 -4.46
CA GLN A 15 8.54 8.65 -4.18
C GLN A 15 7.17 9.12 -3.71
N ARG A 16 7.18 10.10 -2.82
CA ARG A 16 5.95 10.68 -2.33
C ARG A 16 5.19 11.38 -3.44
N GLY A 17 3.95 10.97 -3.63
CA GLY A 17 3.00 11.64 -4.51
C GLY A 17 2.04 12.51 -3.71
N SER A 18 1.03 13.04 -4.40
CA SER A 18 -0.07 13.73 -3.73
C SER A 18 -0.82 12.74 -2.85
N ASP A 19 -1.36 13.22 -1.72
CA ASP A 19 -2.12 12.37 -0.84
C ASP A 19 -3.29 11.71 -1.58
N TYR A 20 -3.53 10.45 -1.24
CA TYR A 20 -4.69 9.72 -1.75
C TYR A 20 -5.89 10.07 -0.90
N THR A 21 -6.95 10.60 -1.52
CA THR A 21 -8.12 11.07 -0.79
C THR A 21 -9.34 10.21 -1.09
N ILE A 22 -10.13 9.98 -0.04
CA ILE A 22 -11.44 9.33 -0.16
C ILE A 22 -12.46 10.15 0.60
N LEU A 23 -13.74 9.98 0.24
CA LEU A 23 -14.84 10.60 0.96
C LEU A 23 -15.38 9.63 2.00
N ASP A 24 -15.38 10.07 3.26
CA ASP A 24 -16.04 9.33 4.33
C ASP A 24 -17.53 9.67 4.29
N GLY A 25 -18.32 8.76 3.73
CA GLY A 25 -19.75 8.97 3.55
C GLY A 25 -20.54 9.12 4.84
N LYS A 26 -20.03 8.62 5.97
CA LYS A 26 -20.72 8.75 7.25
C LYS A 26 -20.55 10.11 7.87
N ARG A 27 -19.38 10.74 7.64
CA ARG A 27 -19.04 12.04 8.24
C ARG A 27 -19.12 13.18 7.24
N ASP A 28 -19.33 12.85 5.97
CA ASP A 28 -19.27 13.81 4.88
C ASP A 28 -17.94 14.60 4.88
N THR A 29 -16.86 13.90 5.23
CA THR A 29 -15.50 14.46 5.30
C THR A 29 -14.58 13.75 4.33
N GLU A 30 -13.60 14.48 3.83
CA GLU A 30 -12.54 13.91 3.00
C GLU A 30 -11.39 13.43 3.89
N LEU A 31 -10.94 12.19 3.65
CA LEU A 31 -9.79 11.62 4.34
C LEU A 31 -8.61 11.59 3.38
N ALA A 32 -7.45 12.02 3.85
CA ALA A 32 -6.22 12.07 3.05
C ALA A 32 -5.17 11.12 3.65
N PHE A 33 -4.64 10.25 2.81
CA PHE A 33 -3.66 9.24 3.19
C PHE A 33 -2.35 9.46 2.47
N SER A 34 -1.23 9.26 3.17
CA SER A 34 0.09 9.34 2.56
C SER A 34 0.22 8.31 1.44
N PHE A 35 0.75 8.72 0.31
CA PHE A 35 0.79 7.92 -0.90
C PHE A 35 2.16 8.02 -1.55
N PHE A 36 2.73 6.86 -1.90
CA PHE A 36 4.03 6.77 -2.57
C PHE A 36 3.89 5.88 -3.77
N GLU A 37 4.61 6.19 -4.84
CA GLU A 37 4.48 5.44 -6.08
C GLU A 37 5.81 5.31 -6.81
N TYR A 38 5.91 4.23 -7.61
CA TYR A 38 7.05 3.98 -8.49
C TYR A 38 6.61 3.11 -9.66
N ASN A 39 7.04 3.49 -10.85
CA ASN A 39 6.83 2.72 -12.08
C ASN A 39 8.18 2.19 -12.55
N THR A 40 8.26 0.89 -12.81
CA THR A 40 9.49 0.27 -13.32
C THR A 40 9.57 0.40 -14.84
N GLU A 41 10.74 0.10 -15.40
CA GLU A 41 10.92 0.07 -16.85
C GLU A 41 10.08 -1.01 -17.54
N GLN A 42 9.71 -2.06 -16.80
CA GLN A 42 8.85 -3.12 -17.29
C GLN A 42 7.35 -2.79 -17.11
N GLU A 43 7.06 -1.55 -16.78
CA GLU A 43 5.69 -1.06 -16.57
C GLU A 43 4.99 -1.64 -15.34
N ASP A 44 5.72 -2.24 -14.42
CA ASP A 44 5.17 -2.62 -13.12
C ASP A 44 4.94 -1.35 -12.30
N GLN A 45 3.81 -1.30 -11.61
CA GLN A 45 3.47 -0.16 -10.76
C GLN A 45 3.43 -0.60 -9.30
N TYR A 46 4.14 0.14 -8.45
CA TYR A 46 4.17 -0.10 -7.02
C TYR A 46 3.59 1.11 -6.30
N PHE A 47 2.69 0.86 -5.35
CA PHE A 47 2.07 1.92 -4.55
C PHE A 47 2.14 1.53 -3.09
N VAL A 48 2.54 2.47 -2.24
CA VAL A 48 2.45 2.32 -0.79
C VAL A 48 1.49 3.39 -0.28
N ILE A 49 0.49 2.95 0.47
CA ILE A 49 -0.53 3.85 1.00
C ILE A 49 -0.73 3.58 2.49
N SER A 50 -0.79 4.65 3.27
CA SER A 50 -1.10 4.56 4.70
C SER A 50 -2.54 4.14 4.89
N ASN A 51 -2.78 3.24 5.85
CA ASN A 51 -4.15 2.84 6.21
C ASN A 51 -4.75 3.75 7.27
N LYS A 52 -3.94 4.58 7.93
CA LYS A 52 -4.37 5.35 9.10
C LYS A 52 -4.11 6.84 8.94
N THR A 53 -5.09 7.64 9.35
CA THR A 53 -4.92 9.07 9.57
C THR A 53 -5.45 9.39 10.96
N GLU A 54 -5.26 10.62 11.42
CA GLU A 54 -5.83 11.07 12.69
C GLU A 54 -7.36 11.01 12.67
N GLU A 55 -7.97 11.08 11.50
CA GLU A 55 -9.41 11.20 11.34
C GLU A 55 -10.10 9.90 10.92
N GLY A 56 -9.37 8.89 10.47
CA GLY A 56 -9.98 7.65 10.02
C GLY A 56 -9.04 6.64 9.39
N LEU A 57 -9.64 5.62 8.80
CA LEU A 57 -8.96 4.48 8.21
C LEU A 57 -9.34 4.32 6.75
N LEU A 58 -8.37 3.91 5.92
CA LEU A 58 -8.62 3.59 4.51
C LEU A 58 -9.44 2.30 4.39
N ILE A 59 -9.01 1.26 5.10
CA ILE A 59 -9.70 -0.04 5.15
C ILE A 59 -10.05 -0.31 6.62
N PRO A 60 -11.24 0.14 7.08
CA PRO A 60 -11.60 0.04 8.51
C PRO A 60 -11.65 -1.38 9.05
N GLU A 61 -12.01 -2.36 8.23
CA GLU A 61 -12.08 -3.76 8.65
C GLU A 61 -10.69 -4.38 8.87
N ARG A 62 -9.63 -3.66 8.51
CA ARG A 62 -8.24 -4.07 8.72
C ARG A 62 -7.50 -3.01 9.54
N LYS A 63 -8.08 -2.58 10.64
CA LYS A 63 -7.54 -1.50 11.48
C LYS A 63 -6.17 -1.79 12.08
N GLN A 64 -5.79 -3.05 12.17
CA GLN A 64 -4.48 -3.45 12.70
C GLN A 64 -3.35 -3.24 11.70
N LEU A 65 -3.66 -3.02 10.44
CA LEU A 65 -2.66 -2.80 9.40
C LEU A 65 -2.33 -1.31 9.28
N ASP A 66 -1.05 -0.99 9.20
CA ASP A 66 -0.59 0.40 9.12
C ASP A 66 -0.45 0.87 7.68
N TYR A 67 -0.05 -0.02 6.77
CA TYR A 67 0.21 0.31 5.37
C TYR A 67 -0.20 -0.82 4.45
N PHE A 68 -0.49 -0.44 3.20
CA PHE A 68 -0.70 -1.39 2.11
C PHE A 68 0.36 -1.16 1.03
N LEU A 69 0.89 -2.25 0.50
CA LEU A 69 1.70 -2.23 -0.71
C LEU A 69 0.86 -2.85 -1.82
N LEU A 70 0.54 -2.06 -2.84
CA LEU A 70 -0.21 -2.52 -3.99
C LEU A 70 0.73 -2.64 -5.17
N ILE A 71 0.61 -3.73 -5.92
CA ILE A 71 1.46 -3.99 -7.06
C ILE A 71 0.57 -4.30 -8.25
N LYS A 72 0.77 -3.54 -9.34
CA LYS A 72 0.13 -3.82 -10.62
C LYS A 72 1.21 -4.31 -11.57
N PRO A 73 1.25 -5.62 -11.86
CA PRO A 73 2.25 -6.16 -12.80
C PRO A 73 2.09 -5.57 -14.19
N GLY A 74 3.20 -5.31 -14.85
CA GLY A 74 3.21 -4.84 -16.22
C GLY A 74 3.32 -5.98 -17.21
N MET A 75 4.51 -6.14 -17.81
CA MET A 75 4.71 -7.10 -18.90
C MET A 75 4.82 -8.55 -18.43
N THR A 76 5.28 -8.78 -17.20
CA THR A 76 5.44 -10.13 -16.65
C THR A 76 4.75 -10.24 -15.29
N PRO A 77 4.22 -11.44 -14.95
CA PRO A 77 3.66 -11.66 -13.63
C PRO A 77 4.70 -11.49 -12.54
N ILE A 78 4.25 -10.99 -11.39
CA ILE A 78 5.09 -10.83 -10.20
C ILE A 78 4.69 -11.87 -9.17
N ASP A 79 5.68 -12.58 -8.61
CA ASP A 79 5.43 -13.56 -7.56
C ASP A 79 5.40 -12.85 -6.20
N PRO A 80 4.22 -12.75 -5.56
CA PRO A 80 4.13 -12.07 -4.26
C PRO A 80 4.89 -12.80 -3.16
N THR A 81 5.11 -14.10 -3.30
CA THR A 81 5.81 -14.89 -2.28
C THR A 81 7.23 -14.38 -2.05
N GLU A 82 7.95 -14.08 -3.14
CA GLU A 82 9.31 -13.54 -3.03
C GLU A 82 9.33 -12.17 -2.38
N ILE A 83 8.39 -11.32 -2.75
CA ILE A 83 8.28 -9.98 -2.18
C ILE A 83 8.04 -10.07 -0.67
N ILE A 84 7.13 -10.93 -0.25
CA ILE A 84 6.82 -11.12 1.17
C ILE A 84 8.03 -11.62 1.95
N LYS A 85 8.76 -12.59 1.41
CA LYS A 85 9.97 -13.10 2.05
C LYS A 85 10.99 -11.99 2.30
N HIS A 86 11.20 -11.14 1.31
CA HIS A 86 12.14 -10.02 1.44
C HIS A 86 11.66 -9.00 2.48
N LEU A 87 10.38 -8.66 2.47
CA LEU A 87 9.83 -7.69 3.41
C LEU A 87 9.82 -8.22 4.85
N GLN A 88 9.66 -9.51 5.04
CA GLN A 88 9.70 -10.13 6.37
C GLN A 88 11.08 -10.04 7.03
N THR A 89 12.13 -9.77 6.24
CA THR A 89 13.47 -9.58 6.79
C THR A 89 13.70 -8.17 7.35
N VAL A 90 12.79 -7.24 7.10
CA VAL A 90 12.97 -5.85 7.52
C VAL A 90 12.69 -5.72 9.01
N ALA A 91 13.69 -5.25 9.75
CA ALA A 91 13.54 -4.97 11.18
C ALA A 91 12.47 -3.89 11.38
N GLY A 92 11.56 -4.11 12.29
CA GLY A 92 10.47 -3.19 12.55
C GLY A 92 9.17 -3.53 11.85
N PHE A 93 9.18 -4.42 10.87
CA PHE A 93 7.95 -4.94 10.27
C PHE A 93 7.49 -6.13 11.11
N GLN A 94 6.39 -5.96 11.83
CA GLN A 94 5.88 -6.99 12.74
C GLN A 94 5.15 -8.10 12.02
N ALA A 95 4.42 -7.77 10.96
CA ALA A 95 3.67 -8.74 10.18
C ALA A 95 3.61 -8.29 8.73
N VAL A 96 3.89 -9.20 7.81
CA VAL A 96 3.79 -8.97 6.37
C VAL A 96 3.08 -10.17 5.77
N PHE A 97 1.96 -9.93 5.10
CA PHE A 97 1.17 -11.00 4.48
C PHE A 97 0.37 -10.47 3.29
N THR A 98 -0.07 -11.38 2.44
CA THR A 98 -0.92 -11.02 1.31
C THR A 98 -2.38 -10.88 1.73
N LEU A 99 -3.07 -9.91 1.10
CA LEU A 99 -4.50 -9.75 1.22
C LEU A 99 -5.14 -9.88 -0.15
N ASP A 100 -6.25 -10.61 -0.21
CA ASP A 100 -7.07 -10.62 -1.40
C ASP A 100 -8.03 -9.44 -1.33
N VAL A 101 -7.78 -8.43 -2.18
CA VAL A 101 -8.58 -7.20 -2.22
C VAL A 101 -10.06 -7.50 -2.44
N ARG A 102 -10.38 -8.57 -3.18
CA ARG A 102 -11.77 -8.93 -3.48
C ARG A 102 -12.57 -9.30 -2.24
N THR A 103 -11.89 -9.67 -1.14
CA THR A 103 -12.54 -10.04 0.12
C THR A 103 -12.80 -8.84 1.03
N LEU A 104 -12.27 -7.67 0.69
CA LEU A 104 -12.40 -6.48 1.53
C LEU A 104 -13.74 -5.79 1.30
N LYS A 105 -14.42 -5.42 2.38
CA LYS A 105 -15.66 -4.65 2.31
C LYS A 105 -15.41 -3.27 1.72
N SER A 106 -14.27 -2.68 2.06
CA SER A 106 -13.89 -1.32 1.62
C SER A 106 -13.00 -1.32 0.39
N LYS A 107 -13.07 -2.37 -0.44
CA LYS A 107 -12.23 -2.49 -1.65
C LYS A 107 -12.38 -1.30 -2.59
N GLY A 108 -13.53 -0.64 -2.58
CA GLY A 108 -13.76 0.56 -3.39
C GLY A 108 -12.83 1.71 -3.04
N ASN A 109 -12.23 1.71 -1.84
CA ASN A 109 -11.26 2.73 -1.45
C ASN A 109 -9.89 2.51 -2.07
N LEU A 110 -9.66 1.38 -2.73
CA LEU A 110 -8.38 1.03 -3.36
C LEU A 110 -8.48 1.00 -4.89
N LEU A 111 -9.24 1.91 -5.47
CA LEU A 111 -9.42 2.00 -6.93
C LEU A 111 -8.33 2.89 -7.53
N PHE A 112 -7.37 2.27 -8.15
CA PHE A 112 -6.32 2.98 -8.88
C PHE A 112 -6.32 2.57 -10.35
#